data_15704c05609b000add95eed5417f8681
#
_entry.id   15704c05609b000add95eed5417f8681
#
_cell.length_a   1.000
_cell.length_b   1.000
_cell.length_c   1.000
_cell.angle_alpha   90.00
_cell.angle_beta   90.00
_cell.angle_gamma   90.00
#
_symmetry.space_group_name_H-M   'P 1'
#
loop_
_entity.id
_entity.type
_entity.pdbx_description
1 polymer ?
#
loop_
_entity_poly.entity_id
_entity_poly.type
_entity_poly.pdbx_seq_one_letter_code
_entity_poly.pdbx_strand_id
1 'polypeptide(L)'
;MNTPHKLLIIDDNKEILSALKDFFTRKSYEVFSAADGLEGLKILETERQSFDLVITDLVMPNISGVALISIIKKRFPDTPVIAITGWGEHPEALATEAQADKVLEKPFELSELDRLIKDLLPPV
;
A
#
# COMPACT_ATOMS: atom_id res chain seq x y z
N MET A 1 -0.06 -20.42 17.04
CA MET A 1 -0.99 -19.40 16.60
C MET A 1 -0.38 -18.56 15.50
N ASN A 2 -1.15 -18.31 14.46
CA ASN A 2 -0.67 -17.50 13.34
C ASN A 2 -0.81 -16.01 13.67
N THR A 3 0.27 -15.26 13.43
CA THR A 3 0.24 -13.81 13.56
C THR A 3 -0.40 -13.23 12.31
N PRO A 4 -1.37 -12.32 12.42
CA PRO A 4 -1.96 -11.70 11.24
C PRO A 4 -0.92 -10.88 10.47
N HIS A 5 -1.09 -10.82 9.15
CA HIS A 5 -0.25 -9.97 8.32
C HIS A 5 -0.52 -8.50 8.62
N LYS A 6 0.52 -7.71 8.59
CA LYS A 6 0.49 -6.29 8.93
C LYS A 6 0.56 -5.46 7.65
N LEU A 7 -0.48 -4.67 7.41
CA LEU A 7 -0.61 -3.85 6.20
C LEU A 7 -0.53 -2.37 6.54
N LEU A 8 0.13 -1.59 5.69
CA LEU A 8 0.07 -0.14 5.73
C LEU A 8 -0.61 0.35 4.47
N ILE A 9 -1.66 1.14 4.63
CA ILE A 9 -2.42 1.71 3.52
C ILE A 9 -2.26 3.22 3.53
N ILE A 10 -1.82 3.78 2.41
CA ILE A 10 -1.55 5.22 2.26
C ILE A 10 -2.38 5.77 1.11
N ASP A 11 -3.31 6.68 1.42
CA ASP A 11 -4.17 7.32 0.43
C ASP A 11 -4.67 8.64 1.02
N ASP A 12 -4.65 9.71 0.23
CA ASP A 12 -5.12 11.02 0.69
C ASP A 12 -6.65 11.16 0.65
N ASN A 13 -7.33 10.22 -0.01
CA ASN A 13 -8.78 10.18 0.00
C ASN A 13 -9.27 9.45 1.25
N LYS A 14 -9.84 10.20 2.18
CA LYS A 14 -10.25 9.64 3.47
C LYS A 14 -11.34 8.58 3.37
N GLU A 15 -12.22 8.70 2.40
CA GLU A 15 -13.30 7.72 2.21
C GLU A 15 -12.74 6.39 1.74
N ILE A 16 -11.81 6.42 0.78
CA ILE A 16 -11.15 5.21 0.28
C ILE A 16 -10.33 4.59 1.41
N LEU A 17 -9.57 5.40 2.11
CA LEU A 17 -8.72 4.94 3.21
C LEU A 17 -9.54 4.23 4.30
N SER A 18 -10.65 4.84 4.69
CA SER A 18 -11.54 4.26 5.70
C SER A 18 -12.17 2.95 5.22
N ALA A 19 -12.62 2.91 3.97
CA ALA A 19 -13.22 1.70 3.40
C ALA A 19 -12.22 0.55 3.34
N LEU A 20 -11.00 0.83 2.91
CA LEU A 20 -9.96 -0.19 2.82
C LEU A 20 -9.56 -0.71 4.20
N LYS A 21 -9.40 0.22 5.15
CA LYS A 21 -9.04 -0.15 6.52
C LYS A 21 -10.11 -1.06 7.14
N ASP A 22 -11.38 -0.69 6.98
CA ASP A 22 -12.50 -1.44 7.50
C ASP A 22 -12.58 -2.84 6.89
N PHE A 23 -12.49 -2.91 5.56
CA PHE A 23 -12.56 -4.17 4.82
C PHE A 23 -11.45 -5.14 5.26
N PHE A 24 -10.20 -4.67 5.28
CA PHE A 24 -9.08 -5.56 5.59
C PHE A 24 -8.97 -5.89 7.07
N THR A 25 -9.43 -5.00 7.95
CA THR A 25 -9.52 -5.32 9.37
C THR A 25 -10.50 -6.49 9.58
N ARG A 26 -11.61 -6.50 8.85
CA ARG A 26 -12.58 -7.61 8.90
C ARG A 26 -12.03 -8.90 8.32
N LYS A 27 -11.05 -8.82 7.44
CA LYS A 27 -10.37 -9.97 6.87
C LYS A 27 -9.22 -10.48 7.76
N SER A 28 -9.13 -9.96 8.96
CA SER A 28 -8.14 -10.37 9.97
C SER A 28 -6.72 -9.91 9.70
N TYR A 29 -6.54 -8.86 8.89
CA TYR A 29 -5.26 -8.19 8.78
C TYR A 29 -5.12 -7.15 9.90
N GLU A 30 -3.88 -6.91 10.32
CA GLU A 30 -3.58 -5.78 11.18
C GLU A 30 -3.30 -4.57 10.29
N VAL A 31 -4.18 -3.57 10.30
CA VAL A 31 -4.15 -2.49 9.32
C VAL A 31 -3.77 -1.16 9.97
N PHE A 32 -2.72 -0.53 9.41
CA PHE A 32 -2.35 0.83 9.72
C PHE A 32 -2.69 1.70 8.52
N SER A 33 -3.07 2.93 8.75
CA SER A 33 -3.43 3.84 7.67
C SER A 33 -2.74 5.19 7.81
N ALA A 34 -2.43 5.80 6.67
CA ALA A 34 -1.81 7.12 6.61
C ALA A 34 -2.50 7.93 5.52
N ALA A 35 -2.71 9.22 5.78
CA ALA A 35 -3.40 10.10 4.85
C ALA A 35 -2.47 10.75 3.82
N ASP A 36 -1.16 10.61 3.99
CA ASP A 36 -0.17 11.10 3.04
C ASP A 36 1.14 10.32 3.18
N GLY A 37 2.06 10.59 2.25
CA GLY A 37 3.32 9.85 2.19
C GLY A 37 4.24 10.12 3.37
N LEU A 38 4.25 11.33 3.91
CA LEU A 38 5.09 11.67 5.06
C LEU A 38 4.64 10.93 6.30
N GLU A 39 3.34 10.87 6.53
CA GLU A 39 2.77 10.11 7.63
C GLU A 39 3.07 8.62 7.47
N GLY A 40 2.96 8.11 6.23
CA GLY A 40 3.29 6.72 5.92
C GLY A 40 4.74 6.38 6.24
N LEU A 41 5.67 7.24 5.83
CA LEU A 41 7.09 7.04 6.14
C LEU A 41 7.35 7.05 7.63
N LYS A 42 6.70 7.97 8.35
CA LYS A 42 6.85 8.06 9.79
C LYS A 42 6.38 6.78 10.47
N ILE A 43 5.26 6.23 10.02
CA ILE A 43 4.74 4.96 10.54
C ILE A 43 5.73 3.83 10.26
N LEU A 44 6.26 3.75 9.03
CA LEU A 44 7.24 2.73 8.67
C LEU A 44 8.50 2.80 9.52
N GLU A 45 8.95 3.99 9.85
CA GLU A 45 10.17 4.20 10.63
C GLU A 45 9.97 3.94 12.13
N THR A 46 8.77 4.16 12.65
CA THR A 46 8.52 4.08 14.09
C THR A 46 7.96 2.74 14.54
N GLU A 47 7.38 1.94 13.64
CA GLU A 47 6.86 0.63 14.01
C GLU A 47 7.99 -0.37 14.23
N ARG A 48 7.92 -1.08 15.34
CA ARG A 48 8.97 -2.05 15.70
C ARG A 48 8.95 -3.28 14.81
N GLN A 49 7.77 -3.71 14.39
CA GLN A 49 7.65 -4.86 13.52
C GLN A 49 7.49 -4.37 12.09
N SER A 50 8.21 -5.01 11.18
CA SER A 50 8.13 -4.68 9.76
C SER A 50 6.72 -4.92 9.23
N PHE A 51 6.31 -4.08 8.30
CA PHE A 51 5.07 -4.31 7.58
C PHE A 51 5.25 -5.45 6.57
N ASP A 52 4.22 -6.26 6.42
CA ASP A 52 4.23 -7.35 5.45
C ASP A 52 3.93 -6.85 4.04
N LEU A 53 3.23 -5.71 3.92
CA LEU A 53 2.88 -5.15 2.64
C LEU A 53 2.45 -3.69 2.79
N VAL A 54 2.77 -2.88 1.79
CA VAL A 54 2.36 -1.47 1.74
C VAL A 54 1.49 -1.26 0.49
N ILE A 55 0.37 -0.57 0.67
CA ILE A 55 -0.51 -0.16 -0.42
C ILE A 55 -0.49 1.36 -0.45
N THR A 56 -0.13 1.96 -1.58
CA THR A 56 -0.07 3.41 -1.68
C THR A 56 -0.64 3.93 -2.98
N ASP A 57 -1.38 5.04 -2.90
CA ASP A 57 -1.77 5.83 -4.06
C ASP A 57 -0.50 6.46 -4.66
N LEU A 58 -0.46 6.60 -5.96
CA LEU A 58 0.67 7.23 -6.66
C LEU A 58 0.59 8.75 -6.67
N VAL A 59 -0.61 9.31 -6.64
CA VAL A 59 -0.78 10.77 -6.68
C VAL A 59 -1.32 11.28 -5.35
N MET A 60 -0.45 11.95 -4.61
CA MET A 60 -0.76 12.49 -3.29
C MET A 60 -0.05 13.82 -3.11
N PRO A 61 -0.57 14.71 -2.25
CA PRO A 61 0.15 15.94 -1.92
C PRO A 61 1.41 15.65 -1.11
N ASN A 62 2.34 16.59 -1.11
CA ASN A 62 3.60 16.59 -0.38
C ASN A 62 4.64 15.66 -0.98
N ILE A 63 4.49 14.36 -0.79
CA ILE A 63 5.40 13.38 -1.39
C ILE A 63 4.59 12.48 -2.32
N SER A 64 5.03 12.32 -3.55
CA SER A 64 4.34 11.46 -4.52
C SER A 64 4.48 9.99 -4.15
N GLY A 65 3.51 9.19 -4.57
CA GLY A 65 3.59 7.74 -4.37
C GLY A 65 4.80 7.12 -5.05
N VAL A 66 5.20 7.65 -6.20
CA VAL A 66 6.40 7.17 -6.92
C VAL A 66 7.64 7.35 -6.05
N ALA A 67 7.82 8.55 -5.49
CA ALA A 67 8.96 8.82 -4.61
C ALA A 67 8.90 7.96 -3.34
N LEU A 68 7.72 7.82 -2.78
CA LEU A 68 7.50 7.02 -1.58
C LEU A 68 7.88 5.55 -1.82
N ILE A 69 7.43 4.97 -2.93
CA ILE A 69 7.73 3.57 -3.27
C ILE A 69 9.24 3.39 -3.44
N SER A 70 9.91 4.34 -4.10
CA SER A 70 11.36 4.28 -4.27
C SER A 70 12.07 4.25 -2.93
N ILE A 71 11.63 5.07 -1.97
CA ILE A 71 12.19 5.09 -0.62
C ILE A 71 11.96 3.76 0.08
N ILE A 72 10.74 3.23 -0.01
CA ILE A 72 10.38 1.95 0.64
C ILE A 72 11.24 0.82 0.08
N LYS A 73 11.38 0.75 -1.24
CA LYS A 73 12.18 -0.31 -1.88
C LYS A 73 13.66 -0.22 -1.51
N LYS A 74 14.15 0.98 -1.27
CA LYS A 74 15.53 1.19 -0.88
C LYS A 74 15.79 0.82 0.57
N ARG A 75 14.89 1.22 1.47
CA ARG A 75 15.03 1.00 2.92
C ARG A 75 14.47 -0.34 3.39
N PHE A 76 13.43 -0.81 2.73
CA PHE A 76 12.71 -2.03 3.11
C PHE A 76 12.54 -2.92 1.88
N PRO A 77 13.66 -3.43 1.31
CA PRO A 77 13.62 -4.11 0.01
C PRO A 77 12.77 -5.39 -0.01
N ASP A 78 12.54 -5.99 1.15
CA ASP A 78 11.74 -7.22 1.24
C ASP A 78 10.24 -6.95 1.41
N THR A 79 9.85 -5.69 1.56
CA THR A 79 8.44 -5.33 1.74
C THR A 79 7.78 -5.11 0.39
N PRO A 80 6.82 -5.97 -0.01
CA PRO A 80 6.10 -5.76 -1.27
C PRO A 80 5.22 -4.53 -1.22
N VAL A 81 5.07 -3.88 -2.37
CA VAL A 81 4.30 -2.65 -2.51
C VAL A 81 3.30 -2.78 -3.65
N ILE A 82 2.04 -2.45 -3.36
CA ILE A 82 0.99 -2.33 -4.37
C ILE A 82 0.74 -0.85 -4.60
N ALA A 83 0.89 -0.41 -5.86
CA ALA A 83 0.60 0.96 -6.26
C ALA A 83 -0.84 1.05 -6.76
N ILE A 84 -1.55 2.07 -6.32
CA ILE A 84 -2.91 2.35 -6.80
C ILE A 84 -2.85 3.62 -7.64
N THR A 85 -3.39 3.56 -8.87
CA THR A 85 -3.36 4.69 -9.79
C THR A 85 -4.77 5.17 -10.11
N GLY A 86 -4.88 6.47 -10.37
CA GLY A 86 -6.13 7.07 -10.82
C GLY A 86 -6.30 6.97 -12.33
N TRP A 87 -7.50 7.30 -12.76
CA TRP A 87 -7.87 7.28 -14.17
C TRP A 87 -7.10 8.38 -14.93
N GLY A 88 -6.61 8.05 -16.13
CA GLY A 88 -5.91 9.02 -16.97
C GLY A 88 -4.43 9.18 -16.70
N GLU A 89 -3.91 8.50 -15.70
CA GLU A 89 -2.47 8.49 -15.44
C GLU A 89 -1.80 7.41 -16.27
N HIS A 90 -0.46 7.42 -16.30
CA HIS A 90 0.31 6.40 -17.01
C HIS A 90 0.83 5.38 -15.98
N PRO A 91 -0.04 4.48 -15.49
CA PRO A 91 0.27 3.65 -14.34
C PRO A 91 1.45 2.70 -14.58
N GLU A 92 1.54 2.13 -15.77
CA GLU A 92 2.59 1.17 -16.06
C GLU A 92 3.98 1.81 -16.03
N ALA A 93 4.12 2.99 -16.63
CA ALA A 93 5.39 3.70 -16.63
C ALA A 93 5.78 4.14 -15.22
N LEU A 94 4.84 4.70 -14.48
CA LEU A 94 5.08 5.14 -13.10
C LEU A 94 5.42 3.97 -12.17
N ALA A 95 4.71 2.87 -12.31
CA ALA A 95 4.93 1.69 -11.49
C ALA A 95 6.29 1.04 -11.80
N THR A 96 6.66 0.98 -13.07
CA THR A 96 7.96 0.43 -13.48
C THR A 96 9.09 1.29 -12.92
N GLU A 97 8.95 2.60 -13.02
CA GLU A 97 9.95 3.54 -12.49
C GLU A 97 10.08 3.41 -10.96
N ALA A 98 8.97 3.26 -10.26
CA ALA A 98 8.95 3.16 -8.81
C ALA A 98 9.28 1.76 -8.30
N GLN A 99 9.27 0.76 -9.16
CA GLN A 99 9.51 -0.65 -8.81
C GLN A 99 8.42 -1.25 -7.90
N ALA A 100 7.18 -0.83 -8.09
CA ALA A 100 6.05 -1.44 -7.40
C ALA A 100 5.90 -2.91 -7.81
N ASP A 101 5.54 -3.76 -6.88
CA ASP A 101 5.37 -5.19 -7.14
C ASP A 101 4.09 -5.48 -7.91
N LYS A 102 3.03 -4.72 -7.65
CA LYS A 102 1.76 -4.79 -8.36
C LYS A 102 1.19 -3.39 -8.54
N VAL A 103 0.37 -3.25 -9.57
CA VAL A 103 -0.33 -1.98 -9.85
C VAL A 103 -1.82 -2.27 -10.02
N LEU A 104 -2.65 -1.45 -9.39
CA LEU A 104 -4.09 -1.56 -9.48
C LEU A 104 -4.69 -0.20 -9.85
N GLU A 105 -5.53 -0.18 -10.88
CA GLU A 105 -6.13 1.05 -11.39
C GLU A 105 -7.51 1.29 -10.78
N LYS A 106 -7.81 2.53 -10.39
CA LYS A 106 -9.13 2.93 -9.93
C LYS A 106 -10.07 3.12 -11.12
N PRO A 107 -11.36 2.74 -11.00
CA PRO A 107 -11.97 2.07 -9.87
C PRO A 107 -11.67 0.58 -9.84
N PHE A 108 -11.58 0.00 -8.67
CA PHE A 108 -11.31 -1.43 -8.52
C PHE A 108 -12.25 -2.04 -7.49
N GLU A 109 -12.41 -3.37 -7.58
CA GLU A 109 -13.15 -4.13 -6.58
C GLU A 109 -12.23 -4.45 -5.40
N LEU A 110 -12.77 -4.43 -4.19
CA LEU A 110 -12.00 -4.78 -3.00
C LEU A 110 -11.47 -6.22 -3.08
N SER A 111 -12.23 -7.11 -3.73
CA SER A 111 -11.80 -8.49 -3.94
C SER A 111 -10.59 -8.61 -4.86
N GLU A 112 -10.44 -7.70 -5.82
CA GLU A 112 -9.26 -7.66 -6.68
C GLU A 112 -8.02 -7.30 -5.88
N LEU A 113 -8.14 -6.30 -5.02
CA LEU A 113 -7.03 -5.88 -4.15
C LEU A 113 -6.66 -7.00 -3.18
N ASP A 114 -7.64 -7.66 -2.58
CA ASP A 114 -7.40 -8.79 -1.67
C ASP A 114 -6.66 -9.92 -2.39
N ARG A 115 -7.01 -10.19 -3.64
CA ARG A 115 -6.33 -11.21 -4.44
C ARG A 115 -4.87 -10.84 -4.67
N LEU A 116 -4.58 -9.58 -5.00
CA LEU A 116 -3.20 -9.13 -5.20
C LEU A 116 -2.40 -9.25 -3.91
N ILE A 117 -3.00 -8.93 -2.79
CA ILE A 117 -2.34 -9.08 -1.48
C ILE A 117 -1.99 -10.55 -1.25
N LYS A 118 -2.92 -11.46 -1.50
CA LYS A 118 -2.69 -12.89 -1.30
C LYS A 118 -1.62 -13.44 -2.23
N ASP A 119 -1.50 -12.89 -3.43
CA ASP A 119 -0.46 -13.29 -4.37
C ASP A 119 0.93 -12.88 -3.87
N LEU A 120 1.04 -11.82 -3.12
CA LEU A 120 2.31 -11.28 -2.64
C LEU A 120 2.70 -11.79 -1.26
N LEU A 121 1.73 -12.22 -0.47
CA LEU A 121 2.00 -12.67 0.90
C LEU A 121 1.94 -14.19 1.00
N PRO A 122 2.81 -14.79 1.83
CA PRO A 122 2.71 -16.22 2.10
C PRO A 122 1.44 -16.52 2.90
N PRO A 123 0.93 -17.75 2.86
CA PRO A 123 -0.20 -18.14 3.70
C PRO A 123 0.13 -17.93 5.18
N VAL A 124 -0.86 -17.50 5.93
CA VAL A 124 -0.74 -17.34 7.37
C VAL A 124 -0.81 -18.69 8.06
#